data_4d35174bcfa300a3231303353d38f828
#
_entry.id   4d35174bcfa300a3231303353d38f828
#
_cell.length_a   1.000
_cell.length_b   1.000
_cell.length_c   1.000
_cell.angle_alpha   90.00
_cell.angle_beta   90.00
_cell.angle_gamma   90.00
#
_symmetry.space_group_name_H-M   'P 1'
#
loop_
_entity.id
_entity.type
_entity.pdbx_description
1 polymer ?
#
loop_
_entity_poly.entity_id
_entity_poly.type
_entity_poly.pdbx_seq_one_letter_code
_entity_poly.pdbx_strand_id
1 'polypeptide(L)'
;LNEAGYPCSVKNMENLIYSDFSFSYHPIREYMNHLPPWDGIDHIGCLAESVHTIPAQREFWLKGFRHFLVGMVAAATQEEVVNHLCLLLCSKQNLGKTTFINNILPRELRTDYLSTGIISAGNKDDLSRMSEYMLINFDEFEGMTGHELSLLKDLITRKFISIRLPYARHTQNLPHWASFAGTTGNRRFLCYEIEKIDRLEIDYPQLYAQIKHLLDSGYRYWFEAYENDEIELNNKPFLFQTPEEEMVLTHFRKPERFESFKYMTVSEMAEEIRNRTGYQYNHAGKILIGKILTKYGFQYVTSKNMRRYEVILLEAESVRNNQLYQ
;
A
#
# COMPACT_ATOMS: atom_id res chain seq x y z
N LEU A 1 -18.54 20.93 -35.02
CA LEU A 1 -19.92 20.94 -35.53
C LEU A 1 -20.28 22.30 -36.07
N ASN A 2 -20.06 23.39 -35.37
CA ASN A 2 -20.32 24.75 -35.85
C ASN A 2 -19.47 25.09 -37.07
N GLU A 3 -18.20 24.71 -37.11
CA GLU A 3 -17.31 24.88 -38.29
C GLU A 3 -17.75 24.04 -39.48
N ALA A 4 -18.41 22.88 -39.23
CA ALA A 4 -19.00 22.06 -40.29
C ALA A 4 -20.41 22.50 -40.71
N GLY A 5 -20.86 23.68 -40.27
CA GLY A 5 -22.15 24.25 -40.65
C GLY A 5 -23.38 23.69 -39.88
N TYR A 6 -23.16 22.91 -38.82
CA TYR A 6 -24.23 22.43 -37.97
C TYR A 6 -24.36 23.27 -36.71
N PRO A 7 -25.35 24.15 -36.56
CA PRO A 7 -25.54 24.95 -35.35
C PRO A 7 -25.83 24.04 -34.17
N CYS A 8 -24.90 23.98 -33.24
CA CYS A 8 -25.02 23.17 -32.05
C CYS A 8 -24.75 23.99 -30.77
N SER A 9 -25.73 24.03 -29.88
CA SER A 9 -25.53 24.62 -28.56
C SER A 9 -24.71 23.68 -27.67
N VAL A 10 -24.02 24.23 -26.66
CA VAL A 10 -23.27 23.42 -25.66
C VAL A 10 -24.18 22.35 -25.05
N LYS A 11 -25.42 22.70 -24.70
CA LYS A 11 -26.41 21.77 -24.16
C LYS A 11 -26.77 20.64 -25.11
N ASN A 12 -26.88 20.91 -26.41
CA ASN A 12 -27.16 19.85 -27.38
C ASN A 12 -25.96 18.96 -27.60
N MET A 13 -24.75 19.49 -27.49
CA MET A 13 -23.50 18.74 -27.55
C MET A 13 -23.35 17.83 -26.34
N GLU A 14 -23.61 18.34 -25.14
CA GLU A 14 -23.66 17.54 -23.92
C GLU A 14 -24.68 16.40 -24.03
N ASN A 15 -25.91 16.70 -24.47
CA ASN A 15 -26.94 15.68 -24.67
C ASN A 15 -26.52 14.61 -25.71
N LEU A 16 -25.79 14.97 -26.74
CA LEU A 16 -25.28 14.02 -27.72
C LEU A 16 -24.17 13.14 -27.13
N ILE A 17 -23.21 13.74 -26.40
CA ILE A 17 -22.11 13.04 -25.76
C ILE A 17 -22.62 12.03 -24.72
N TYR A 18 -23.65 12.41 -23.94
CA TYR A 18 -24.24 11.54 -22.91
C TYR A 18 -25.38 10.67 -23.44
N SER A 19 -25.64 10.63 -24.74
CA SER A 19 -26.65 9.77 -25.34
C SER A 19 -26.08 8.43 -25.75
N ASP A 20 -26.95 7.45 -25.95
CA ASP A 20 -26.62 6.10 -26.47
C ASP A 20 -26.05 6.13 -27.92
N PHE A 21 -26.05 7.28 -28.58
CA PHE A 21 -25.43 7.50 -29.90
C PHE A 21 -23.91 7.68 -29.82
N SER A 22 -23.38 8.05 -28.65
CA SER A 22 -21.95 8.20 -28.47
C SER A 22 -21.33 6.85 -28.11
N PHE A 23 -20.35 6.42 -28.88
CA PHE A 23 -19.58 5.22 -28.57
C PHE A 23 -18.85 5.42 -27.23
N SER A 24 -19.03 4.49 -26.33
CA SER A 24 -18.22 4.44 -25.11
C SER A 24 -16.78 4.06 -25.49
N TYR A 25 -15.86 4.96 -25.26
CA TYR A 25 -14.44 4.75 -25.48
C TYR A 25 -13.74 4.51 -24.15
N HIS A 26 -13.01 3.39 -24.05
CA HIS A 26 -12.23 3.04 -22.87
C HIS A 26 -10.75 2.92 -23.25
N PRO A 27 -9.94 3.95 -23.00
CA PRO A 27 -8.58 4.03 -23.52
C PRO A 27 -7.68 2.87 -23.11
N ILE A 28 -7.81 2.37 -21.88
CA ILE A 28 -7.01 1.24 -21.39
C ILE A 28 -7.40 -0.05 -22.12
N ARG A 29 -8.69 -0.30 -22.31
CA ARG A 29 -9.17 -1.47 -23.10
C ARG A 29 -8.69 -1.37 -24.55
N GLU A 30 -8.72 -0.18 -25.11
CA GLU A 30 -8.25 0.08 -26.47
C GLU A 30 -6.75 -0.19 -26.63
N TYR A 31 -5.94 0.31 -25.68
CA TYR A 31 -4.52 -0.03 -25.62
C TYR A 31 -4.30 -1.55 -25.57
N MET A 32 -5.03 -2.28 -24.71
CA MET A 32 -4.93 -3.72 -24.58
C MET A 32 -5.36 -4.48 -25.84
N ASN A 33 -6.29 -3.95 -26.63
CA ASN A 33 -6.76 -4.55 -27.86
C ASN A 33 -5.78 -4.41 -29.03
N HIS A 34 -4.92 -3.40 -29.00
CA HIS A 34 -3.91 -3.14 -30.03
C HIS A 34 -2.54 -3.75 -29.74
N LEU A 35 -2.41 -4.53 -28.66
CA LEU A 35 -1.16 -5.21 -28.34
C LEU A 35 -0.83 -6.32 -29.34
N PRO A 36 0.45 -6.52 -29.66
CA PRO A 36 0.89 -7.68 -30.43
C PRO A 36 0.63 -8.99 -29.66
N PRO A 37 0.64 -10.15 -30.31
CA PRO A 37 0.68 -11.42 -29.61
C PRO A 37 1.89 -11.49 -28.68
N TRP A 38 1.72 -12.11 -27.51
CA TRP A 38 2.83 -12.36 -26.58
C TRP A 38 3.86 -13.33 -27.21
N ASP A 39 5.12 -12.98 -27.09
CA ASP A 39 6.26 -13.72 -27.67
C ASP A 39 6.68 -14.97 -26.87
N GLY A 40 6.05 -15.21 -25.70
CA GLY A 40 6.37 -16.32 -24.81
C GLY A 40 7.49 -16.06 -23.82
N ILE A 41 8.12 -14.86 -23.83
CA ILE A 41 9.16 -14.48 -22.87
C ILE A 41 8.52 -13.94 -21.59
N ASP A 42 9.09 -14.26 -20.42
CA ASP A 42 8.59 -13.76 -19.13
C ASP A 42 9.04 -12.32 -18.84
N HIS A 43 8.41 -11.36 -19.51
CA HIS A 43 8.70 -9.92 -19.32
C HIS A 43 8.34 -9.44 -17.93
N ILE A 44 7.30 -9.99 -17.30
CA ILE A 44 6.93 -9.67 -15.91
C ILE A 44 8.06 -10.12 -14.96
N GLY A 45 8.57 -11.34 -15.16
CA GLY A 45 9.69 -11.86 -14.40
C GLY A 45 10.94 -11.02 -14.58
N CYS A 46 11.30 -10.67 -15.81
CA CYS A 46 12.45 -9.81 -16.11
C CYS A 46 12.34 -8.45 -15.42
N LEU A 47 11.15 -7.83 -15.45
CA LEU A 47 10.92 -6.56 -14.77
C LEU A 47 10.99 -6.72 -13.25
N ALA A 48 10.41 -7.78 -12.68
CA ALA A 48 10.49 -8.06 -11.26
C ALA A 48 11.94 -8.30 -10.80
N GLU A 49 12.74 -9.00 -11.58
CA GLU A 49 14.14 -9.29 -11.26
C GLU A 49 15.05 -8.06 -11.29
N SER A 50 14.66 -6.98 -11.97
CA SER A 50 15.38 -5.70 -11.91
C SER A 50 15.31 -5.04 -10.52
N VAL A 51 14.38 -5.49 -9.66
CA VAL A 51 14.23 -5.03 -8.27
C VAL A 51 14.81 -6.10 -7.34
N HIS A 52 15.92 -5.78 -6.71
CA HIS A 52 16.59 -6.66 -5.75
C HIS A 52 16.00 -6.46 -4.37
N THR A 53 15.26 -7.45 -3.91
CA THR A 53 14.76 -7.52 -2.52
C THR A 53 15.76 -8.26 -1.65
N ILE A 54 15.60 -8.17 -0.32
CA ILE A 54 16.30 -9.08 0.58
C ILE A 54 16.01 -10.55 0.20
N PRO A 55 17.00 -11.47 0.37
CA PRO A 55 16.87 -12.86 -0.09
C PRO A 55 15.62 -13.57 0.43
N ALA A 56 15.22 -13.31 1.68
CA ALA A 56 14.04 -13.93 2.30
C ALA A 56 12.71 -13.53 1.64
N GLN A 57 12.65 -12.45 0.88
CA GLN A 57 11.44 -11.94 0.24
C GLN A 57 11.41 -12.20 -1.28
N ARG A 58 12.47 -12.73 -1.87
CA ARG A 58 12.59 -12.82 -3.33
C ARG A 58 11.44 -13.58 -4.01
N GLU A 59 11.14 -14.77 -3.54
CA GLU A 59 10.05 -15.59 -4.13
C GLU A 59 8.68 -14.92 -3.95
N PHE A 60 8.46 -14.39 -2.76
CA PHE A 60 7.23 -13.68 -2.44
C PHE A 60 7.08 -12.39 -3.27
N TRP A 61 8.19 -11.69 -3.54
CA TRP A 61 8.24 -10.53 -4.43
C TRP A 61 7.84 -10.89 -5.86
N LEU A 62 8.47 -11.90 -6.46
CA LEU A 62 8.19 -12.31 -7.83
C LEU A 62 6.71 -12.69 -8.03
N LYS A 63 6.17 -13.46 -7.07
CA LYS A 63 4.75 -13.85 -7.05
C LYS A 63 3.83 -12.65 -6.86
N GLY A 64 4.08 -11.85 -5.83
CA GLY A 64 3.24 -10.71 -5.47
C GLY A 64 3.25 -9.60 -6.52
N PHE A 65 4.40 -9.32 -7.14
CA PHE A 65 4.50 -8.35 -8.22
C PHE A 65 3.73 -8.80 -9.47
N ARG A 66 3.80 -10.08 -9.84
CA ARG A 66 3.00 -10.66 -10.94
C ARG A 66 1.51 -10.55 -10.64
N HIS A 67 1.07 -10.92 -9.43
CA HIS A 67 -0.32 -10.75 -9.02
C HIS A 67 -0.76 -9.30 -9.07
N PHE A 68 0.07 -8.39 -8.59
CA PHE A 68 -0.21 -6.95 -8.61
C PHE A 68 -0.42 -6.43 -10.04
N LEU A 69 0.48 -6.74 -10.98
CA LEU A 69 0.38 -6.27 -12.37
C LEU A 69 -0.85 -6.82 -13.08
N VAL A 70 -1.10 -8.12 -12.95
CA VAL A 70 -2.29 -8.75 -13.57
C VAL A 70 -3.56 -8.19 -12.94
N GLY A 71 -3.62 -8.05 -11.61
CA GLY A 71 -4.74 -7.45 -10.90
C GLY A 71 -4.98 -5.98 -11.27
N MET A 72 -3.91 -5.21 -11.52
CA MET A 72 -4.00 -3.82 -11.96
C MET A 72 -4.68 -3.71 -13.34
N VAL A 73 -4.30 -4.52 -14.28
CA VAL A 73 -4.93 -4.53 -15.61
C VAL A 73 -6.36 -5.07 -15.53
N ALA A 74 -6.60 -6.11 -14.73
CA ALA A 74 -7.93 -6.66 -14.53
C ALA A 74 -8.89 -5.59 -13.96
N ALA A 75 -8.49 -4.88 -12.90
CA ALA A 75 -9.29 -3.81 -12.29
C ALA A 75 -9.60 -2.68 -13.28
N ALA A 76 -8.64 -2.32 -14.14
CA ALA A 76 -8.80 -1.25 -15.11
C ALA A 76 -9.59 -1.67 -16.38
N THR A 77 -9.77 -2.96 -16.64
CA THR A 77 -10.38 -3.44 -17.89
C THR A 77 -11.65 -4.27 -17.72
N GLN A 78 -11.85 -4.87 -16.55
CA GLN A 78 -13.01 -5.72 -16.27
C GLN A 78 -13.98 -5.00 -15.30
N GLU A 79 -15.26 -5.25 -15.49
CA GLU A 79 -16.29 -4.67 -14.62
C GLU A 79 -16.31 -5.35 -13.25
N GLU A 80 -16.54 -4.56 -12.21
CA GLU A 80 -16.64 -5.02 -10.82
C GLU A 80 -15.39 -5.72 -10.25
N VAL A 81 -14.25 -5.66 -10.94
CA VAL A 81 -12.98 -6.17 -10.45
C VAL A 81 -12.21 -5.06 -9.75
N VAL A 82 -11.63 -5.37 -8.60
CA VAL A 82 -10.80 -4.47 -7.82
C VAL A 82 -9.49 -5.16 -7.49
N ASN A 83 -8.39 -4.46 -7.64
CA ASN A 83 -7.10 -4.96 -7.17
C ASN A 83 -6.95 -4.70 -5.67
N HIS A 84 -7.09 -5.75 -4.87
CA HIS A 84 -6.93 -5.66 -3.41
C HIS A 84 -5.47 -5.55 -2.95
N LEU A 85 -4.52 -5.70 -3.87
CA LEU A 85 -3.10 -5.62 -3.56
C LEU A 85 -2.62 -4.17 -3.64
N CYS A 86 -1.90 -3.74 -2.62
CA CYS A 86 -1.17 -2.48 -2.61
C CYS A 86 0.32 -2.80 -2.53
N LEU A 87 1.06 -2.38 -3.56
CA LEU A 87 2.49 -2.65 -3.68
C LEU A 87 3.29 -1.58 -2.96
N LEU A 88 4.04 -1.93 -1.91
CA LEU A 88 4.89 -1.00 -1.19
C LEU A 88 6.37 -1.39 -1.26
N LEU A 89 7.19 -0.46 -1.74
CA LEU A 89 8.63 -0.60 -1.82
C LEU A 89 9.30 0.15 -0.65
N CYS A 90 9.90 -0.61 0.26
CA CYS A 90 10.55 -0.11 1.47
C CYS A 90 12.06 -0.10 1.27
N SER A 91 12.72 1.03 1.46
CA SER A 91 14.19 1.12 1.45
C SER A 91 14.65 2.48 1.92
N LYS A 92 15.97 2.66 2.05
CA LYS A 92 16.59 3.99 2.17
C LYS A 92 16.18 4.90 1.01
N GLN A 93 16.27 6.20 1.19
CA GLN A 93 15.97 7.19 0.15
C GLN A 93 16.90 7.03 -1.07
N ASN A 94 16.45 7.52 -2.23
CA ASN A 94 17.23 7.63 -3.48
C ASN A 94 17.58 6.31 -4.21
N LEU A 95 16.83 5.22 -3.98
CA LEU A 95 16.98 3.99 -4.78
C LEU A 95 16.11 3.95 -6.05
N GLY A 96 15.40 5.03 -6.38
CA GLY A 96 14.58 5.11 -7.59
C GLY A 96 13.22 4.39 -7.51
N LYS A 97 12.71 4.09 -6.30
CA LYS A 97 11.42 3.42 -6.09
C LYS A 97 10.24 4.10 -6.77
N THR A 98 10.08 5.41 -6.54
CA THR A 98 9.01 6.22 -7.16
C THR A 98 9.10 6.17 -8.68
N THR A 99 10.31 6.28 -9.23
CA THR A 99 10.56 6.17 -10.67
C THR A 99 10.20 4.79 -11.20
N PHE A 100 10.54 3.71 -10.49
CA PHE A 100 10.18 2.34 -10.86
C PHE A 100 8.66 2.16 -10.91
N ILE A 101 7.96 2.57 -9.85
CA ILE A 101 6.49 2.49 -9.79
C ILE A 101 5.85 3.29 -10.94
N ASN A 102 6.29 4.51 -11.18
CA ASN A 102 5.77 5.36 -12.24
C ASN A 102 6.03 4.77 -13.64
N ASN A 103 7.13 4.03 -13.80
CA ASN A 103 7.49 3.37 -15.05
C ASN A 103 6.79 2.02 -15.26
N ILE A 104 5.94 1.55 -14.35
CA ILE A 104 5.09 0.37 -14.59
C ILE A 104 4.13 0.66 -15.75
N LEU A 105 3.57 1.87 -15.82
CA LEU A 105 2.71 2.25 -16.94
C LEU A 105 3.51 2.71 -18.16
N PRO A 106 3.09 2.31 -19.39
CA PRO A 106 3.66 2.82 -20.62
C PRO A 106 3.39 4.32 -20.79
N ARG A 107 4.17 4.99 -21.62
CA ARG A 107 4.07 6.44 -21.80
C ARG A 107 2.67 6.89 -22.22
N GLU A 108 2.03 6.12 -23.08
CA GLU A 108 0.70 6.37 -23.65
C GLU A 108 -0.40 6.41 -22.57
N LEU A 109 -0.24 5.62 -21.52
CA LEU A 109 -1.18 5.58 -20.41
C LEU A 109 -0.73 6.42 -19.21
N ARG A 110 0.57 6.64 -19.04
CA ARG A 110 1.13 7.29 -17.86
C ARG A 110 0.64 8.72 -17.68
N THR A 111 0.54 9.50 -18.76
CA THR A 111 0.16 10.91 -18.70
C THR A 111 -1.22 11.11 -18.11
N ASP A 112 -2.17 10.25 -18.48
CA ASP A 112 -3.58 10.44 -18.17
C ASP A 112 -4.08 9.46 -17.07
N TYR A 113 -3.37 8.32 -16.83
CA TYR A 113 -3.83 7.26 -15.94
C TYR A 113 -2.88 6.94 -14.79
N LEU A 114 -1.80 7.69 -14.59
CA LEU A 114 -0.97 7.67 -13.39
C LEU A 114 -1.26 8.91 -12.54
N SER A 115 -1.58 8.70 -11.29
CA SER A 115 -1.66 9.77 -10.30
C SER A 115 -0.63 9.58 -9.20
N THR A 116 -0.15 10.68 -8.64
CA THR A 116 0.76 10.69 -7.50
C THR A 116 0.14 11.44 -6.32
N GLY A 117 0.58 11.11 -5.12
CA GLY A 117 0.13 11.75 -3.87
C GLY A 117 -0.93 10.97 -3.11
N ILE A 118 -1.19 11.41 -1.90
CA ILE A 118 -2.07 10.76 -0.92
C ILE A 118 -3.54 10.93 -1.33
N ILE A 119 -4.35 9.91 -1.06
CA ILE A 119 -5.82 9.96 -1.15
C ILE A 119 -6.38 10.16 0.25
N SER A 120 -7.18 11.19 0.41
CA SER A 120 -7.97 11.42 1.62
C SER A 120 -9.40 10.93 1.43
N ALA A 121 -9.84 10.00 2.25
CA ALA A 121 -11.21 9.47 2.22
C ALA A 121 -12.30 10.53 2.46
N GLY A 122 -11.95 11.67 3.03
CA GLY A 122 -12.85 12.82 3.25
C GLY A 122 -12.92 13.78 2.06
N ASN A 123 -12.03 13.67 1.09
CA ASN A 123 -11.97 14.56 -0.07
C ASN A 123 -12.60 13.88 -1.31
N LYS A 124 -13.65 14.52 -1.87
CA LYS A 124 -14.36 13.98 -3.02
C LYS A 124 -13.52 13.96 -4.29
N ASP A 125 -12.64 14.95 -4.47
CA ASP A 125 -11.75 15.02 -5.63
C ASP A 125 -10.71 13.88 -5.56
N ASP A 126 -10.23 13.52 -4.37
CA ASP A 126 -9.35 12.39 -4.19
C ASP A 126 -10.07 11.05 -4.42
N LEU A 127 -11.34 10.95 -4.05
CA LEU A 127 -12.14 9.76 -4.30
C LEU A 127 -12.43 9.58 -5.80
N SER A 128 -12.67 10.66 -6.58
CA SER A 128 -12.89 10.57 -8.02
C SER A 128 -11.67 9.99 -8.74
N ARG A 129 -10.47 10.28 -8.24
CA ARG A 129 -9.21 9.73 -8.79
C ARG A 129 -9.19 8.20 -8.85
N MET A 130 -9.90 7.52 -7.95
CA MET A 130 -9.99 6.05 -7.94
C MET A 130 -10.77 5.50 -9.16
N SER A 131 -11.58 6.33 -9.81
CA SER A 131 -12.34 5.98 -11.00
C SER A 131 -11.74 6.56 -12.30
N GLU A 132 -10.71 7.37 -12.18
CA GLU A 132 -10.06 8.07 -13.30
C GLU A 132 -8.70 7.47 -13.63
N TYR A 133 -7.96 7.03 -12.60
CA TYR A 133 -6.58 6.56 -12.75
C TYR A 133 -6.47 5.03 -12.65
N MET A 134 -5.55 4.46 -13.42
CA MET A 134 -5.21 3.03 -13.38
C MET A 134 -4.24 2.70 -12.24
N LEU A 135 -3.31 3.61 -11.98
CA LEU A 135 -2.31 3.47 -10.92
C LEU A 135 -2.20 4.77 -10.12
N ILE A 136 -2.29 4.65 -8.81
CA ILE A 136 -2.05 5.74 -7.87
C ILE A 136 -0.82 5.41 -7.04
N ASN A 137 0.23 6.20 -7.23
CA ASN A 137 1.48 6.06 -6.51
C ASN A 137 1.50 7.03 -5.32
N PHE A 138 1.48 6.46 -4.11
CA PHE A 138 1.63 7.23 -2.87
C PHE A 138 3.10 7.59 -2.67
N ASP A 139 3.43 8.85 -2.90
CA ASP A 139 4.71 9.40 -2.48
C ASP A 139 4.62 9.72 -0.98
N GLU A 140 5.61 9.29 -0.19
CA GLU A 140 5.66 9.52 1.27
C GLU A 140 4.48 8.93 2.07
N PHE A 141 4.29 7.63 2.00
CA PHE A 141 3.32 6.89 2.81
C PHE A 141 3.56 7.02 4.34
N GLU A 142 4.73 7.53 4.73
CA GLU A 142 5.16 7.64 6.13
C GLU A 142 4.34 8.62 6.98
N GLY A 143 3.73 9.62 6.35
CA GLY A 143 2.93 10.64 7.04
C GLY A 143 1.52 10.20 7.43
N MET A 144 1.04 9.04 6.98
CA MET A 144 -0.34 8.60 7.24
C MET A 144 -0.53 8.11 8.66
N THR A 145 -1.57 8.62 9.31
CA THR A 145 -2.00 8.14 10.63
C THR A 145 -2.63 6.75 10.57
N GLY A 146 -2.70 6.04 11.70
CA GLY A 146 -3.38 4.74 11.77
C GLY A 146 -4.85 4.78 11.34
N HIS A 147 -5.53 5.92 11.52
CA HIS A 147 -6.90 6.14 11.06
C HIS A 147 -6.97 6.26 9.53
N GLU A 148 -6.11 7.05 8.91
CA GLU A 148 -6.03 7.21 7.45
C GLU A 148 -5.70 5.88 6.76
N LEU A 149 -4.81 5.10 7.34
CA LEU A 149 -4.48 3.76 6.85
C LEU A 149 -5.67 2.79 6.92
N SER A 150 -6.49 2.89 7.98
CA SER A 150 -7.70 2.07 8.10
C SER A 150 -8.74 2.47 7.05
N LEU A 151 -8.90 3.78 6.79
CA LEU A 151 -9.77 4.30 5.74
C LEU A 151 -9.28 3.89 4.36
N LEU A 152 -7.98 3.94 4.11
CA LEU A 152 -7.40 3.51 2.84
C LEU A 152 -7.64 2.02 2.57
N LYS A 153 -7.52 1.16 3.60
CA LYS A 153 -7.85 -0.27 3.47
C LYS A 153 -9.29 -0.50 3.05
N ASP A 154 -10.21 0.25 3.65
CA ASP A 154 -11.62 0.19 3.28
C ASP A 154 -11.84 0.68 1.84
N LEU A 155 -11.18 1.76 1.42
CA LEU A 155 -11.25 2.28 0.06
C LEU A 155 -10.72 1.28 -0.97
N ILE A 156 -9.56 0.66 -0.74
CA ILE A 156 -8.93 -0.32 -1.66
C ILE A 156 -9.87 -1.50 -1.94
N THR A 157 -10.75 -1.85 -1.01
CA THR A 157 -11.65 -3.01 -1.17
C THR A 157 -13.01 -2.67 -1.79
N ARG A 158 -13.34 -1.40 -1.95
CA ARG A 158 -14.64 -0.97 -2.51
C ARG A 158 -14.71 -1.19 -4.01
N LYS A 159 -15.76 -1.82 -4.50
CA LYS A 159 -16.02 -1.98 -5.93
C LYS A 159 -16.48 -0.70 -6.61
N PHE A 160 -17.16 0.16 -5.87
CA PHE A 160 -17.73 1.41 -6.36
C PHE A 160 -17.43 2.56 -5.41
N ILE A 161 -17.21 3.72 -5.98
CA ILE A 161 -17.01 4.97 -5.28
C ILE A 161 -18.28 5.80 -5.43
N SER A 162 -19.01 5.99 -4.33
CA SER A 162 -20.24 6.79 -4.29
C SER A 162 -19.90 8.24 -4.03
N ILE A 163 -19.92 9.07 -5.08
CA ILE A 163 -19.63 10.50 -4.98
C ILE A 163 -20.66 11.33 -5.73
N ARG A 164 -20.81 12.58 -5.32
CA ARG A 164 -21.53 13.59 -6.07
C ARG A 164 -20.52 14.48 -6.76
N LEU A 165 -20.39 14.32 -8.08
CA LEU A 165 -19.51 15.13 -8.91
C LEU A 165 -19.93 16.61 -8.86
N PRO A 166 -19.00 17.55 -9.14
CA PRO A 166 -19.32 18.97 -9.27
C PRO A 166 -20.47 19.15 -10.27
N TYR A 167 -21.42 20.00 -9.91
CA TYR A 167 -22.63 20.28 -10.69
C TYR A 167 -23.62 19.12 -10.90
N ALA A 168 -23.32 17.90 -10.46
CA ALA A 168 -24.24 16.78 -10.54
C ALA A 168 -25.43 16.97 -9.57
N ARG A 169 -26.63 16.60 -10.00
CA ARG A 169 -27.86 16.68 -9.17
C ARG A 169 -27.93 15.52 -8.15
N HIS A 170 -27.37 14.37 -8.49
CA HIS A 170 -27.45 13.15 -7.70
C HIS A 170 -26.05 12.56 -7.44
N THR A 171 -25.94 11.77 -6.40
CA THR A 171 -24.78 10.91 -6.15
C THR A 171 -24.72 9.84 -7.22
N GLN A 172 -23.54 9.57 -7.74
CA GLN A 172 -23.25 8.53 -8.73
C GLN A 172 -22.34 7.49 -8.12
N ASN A 173 -22.50 6.24 -8.53
CA ASN A 173 -21.58 5.16 -8.22
C ASN A 173 -20.62 5.01 -9.40
N LEU A 174 -19.39 5.41 -9.20
CA LEU A 174 -18.34 5.28 -10.19
C LEU A 174 -17.58 3.96 -9.97
N PRO A 175 -17.15 3.27 -11.03
CA PRO A 175 -16.34 2.07 -10.90
C PRO A 175 -14.98 2.41 -10.26
N HIS A 176 -14.41 1.45 -9.53
CA HIS A 176 -13.08 1.59 -8.96
C HIS A 176 -12.07 0.89 -9.86
N TRP A 177 -11.24 1.66 -10.56
CA TRP A 177 -10.21 1.13 -11.48
C TRP A 177 -8.80 1.15 -10.89
N ALA A 178 -8.59 2.03 -9.90
CA ALA A 178 -7.26 2.31 -9.42
C ALA A 178 -6.64 1.13 -8.67
N SER A 179 -5.40 0.85 -9.00
CA SER A 179 -4.50 0.06 -8.17
C SER A 179 -3.55 1.00 -7.43
N PHE A 180 -3.09 0.56 -6.26
CA PHE A 180 -2.30 1.39 -5.37
C PHE A 180 -0.89 0.85 -5.23
N ALA A 181 0.09 1.73 -5.36
CA ALA A 181 1.47 1.44 -5.05
C ALA A 181 2.07 2.61 -4.28
N GLY A 182 3.22 2.41 -3.64
CA GLY A 182 3.85 3.50 -2.91
C GLY A 182 5.25 3.18 -2.43
N THR A 183 5.89 4.21 -1.91
CA THR A 183 7.20 4.13 -1.30
C THR A 183 7.10 4.49 0.17
N THR A 184 7.72 3.68 1.03
CA THR A 184 7.66 3.94 2.47
C THR A 184 8.93 3.44 3.16
N GLY A 185 9.25 4.03 4.28
CA GLY A 185 10.07 3.41 5.31
C GLY A 185 9.25 2.53 6.26
N ASN A 186 7.88 2.49 6.15
CA ASN A 186 6.96 1.81 7.11
C ASN A 186 5.61 1.38 6.43
N ARG A 187 4.82 0.46 6.62
CA ARG A 187 4.66 -0.99 7.00
C ARG A 187 3.21 -1.40 7.26
N ARG A 188 2.28 -1.63 6.24
CA ARG A 188 0.96 -2.31 6.47
C ARG A 188 0.35 -3.06 5.27
N PHE A 189 1.06 -3.14 4.15
CA PHE A 189 0.58 -3.74 2.91
C PHE A 189 1.58 -4.78 2.42
N LEU A 190 1.55 -5.22 1.18
CA LEU A 190 2.61 -6.05 0.61
C LEU A 190 3.91 -5.24 0.58
N CYS A 191 4.65 -5.30 1.68
CA CYS A 191 5.87 -4.53 1.85
C CYS A 191 7.07 -5.37 1.43
N TYR A 192 7.88 -4.81 0.55
CA TYR A 192 9.11 -5.44 0.09
C TYR A 192 10.30 -4.54 0.42
N GLU A 193 11.27 -5.08 1.13
CA GLU A 193 12.52 -4.38 1.43
C GLU A 193 13.45 -4.45 0.23
N ILE A 194 13.77 -3.28 -0.33
CA ILE A 194 14.53 -3.14 -1.57
C ILE A 194 15.96 -2.76 -1.25
N GLU A 195 16.89 -3.55 -1.75
CA GLU A 195 18.33 -3.28 -1.67
C GLU A 195 18.83 -2.47 -2.85
N LYS A 196 18.30 -2.74 -4.06
CA LYS A 196 18.73 -2.11 -5.31
C LYS A 196 17.63 -2.18 -6.36
N ILE A 197 17.59 -1.22 -7.25
CA ILE A 197 16.78 -1.25 -8.47
C ILE A 197 17.70 -1.02 -9.66
N ASP A 198 17.76 -1.99 -10.58
CA ASP A 198 18.52 -1.87 -11.81
C ASP A 198 17.71 -1.10 -12.86
N ARG A 199 18.40 -0.36 -13.68
CA ARG A 199 17.77 0.34 -14.80
C ARG A 199 17.50 -0.68 -15.92
N LEU A 200 16.24 -0.90 -16.23
CA LEU A 200 15.80 -1.79 -17.30
C LEU A 200 15.04 -1.00 -18.35
N GLU A 201 15.32 -1.26 -19.60
CA GLU A 201 14.46 -0.83 -20.72
C GLU A 201 13.28 -1.80 -20.80
N ILE A 202 12.06 -1.26 -20.68
CA ILE A 202 10.85 -2.08 -20.62
C ILE A 202 10.23 -2.17 -22.01
N ASP A 203 10.06 -3.38 -22.51
CA ASP A 203 9.23 -3.65 -23.68
C ASP A 203 7.75 -3.66 -23.25
N TYR A 204 7.12 -2.49 -23.22
CA TYR A 204 5.74 -2.35 -22.77
C TYR A 204 4.74 -3.15 -23.61
N PRO A 205 4.81 -3.17 -24.97
CA PRO A 205 3.94 -4.00 -25.77
C PRO A 205 3.97 -5.47 -25.36
N GLN A 206 5.13 -6.05 -25.14
CA GLN A 206 5.28 -7.44 -24.76
C GLN A 206 4.93 -7.70 -23.29
N LEU A 207 5.31 -6.78 -22.38
CA LEU A 207 4.91 -6.84 -20.97
C LEU A 207 3.37 -6.90 -20.82
N TYR A 208 2.67 -6.00 -21.50
CA TYR A 208 1.20 -5.94 -21.41
C TYR A 208 0.53 -7.04 -22.23
N ALA A 209 1.15 -7.53 -23.31
CA ALA A 209 0.69 -8.73 -24.04
C ALA A 209 0.77 -9.98 -23.16
N GLN A 210 1.82 -10.13 -22.36
CA GLN A 210 1.93 -11.20 -21.36
C GLN A 210 0.84 -11.08 -20.30
N ILE A 211 0.60 -9.87 -19.75
CA ILE A 211 -0.45 -9.67 -18.75
C ILE A 211 -1.82 -10.03 -19.33
N LYS A 212 -2.11 -9.58 -20.55
CA LYS A 212 -3.34 -9.94 -21.25
C LYS A 212 -3.49 -11.45 -21.44
N HIS A 213 -2.44 -12.11 -21.89
CA HIS A 213 -2.43 -13.57 -22.03
C HIS A 213 -2.72 -14.29 -20.71
N LEU A 214 -2.13 -13.84 -19.63
CA LEU A 214 -2.40 -14.38 -18.29
C LEU A 214 -3.87 -14.19 -17.88
N LEU A 215 -4.44 -13.01 -18.10
CA LEU A 215 -5.85 -12.75 -17.82
C LEU A 215 -6.77 -13.64 -18.67
N ASP A 216 -6.52 -13.73 -19.98
CA ASP A 216 -7.32 -14.52 -20.92
C ASP A 216 -7.23 -16.03 -20.61
N SER A 217 -6.11 -16.49 -20.04
CA SER A 217 -5.91 -17.88 -19.59
C SER A 217 -6.47 -18.18 -18.20
N GLY A 218 -7.09 -17.21 -17.52
CA GLY A 218 -7.66 -17.38 -16.19
C GLY A 218 -6.63 -17.44 -15.07
N TYR A 219 -5.48 -16.76 -15.24
CA TYR A 219 -4.47 -16.69 -14.18
C TYR A 219 -5.03 -16.06 -12.92
N ARG A 220 -4.84 -16.72 -11.78
CA ARG A 220 -5.22 -16.21 -10.46
C ARG A 220 -4.24 -15.11 -9.99
N TYR A 221 -4.72 -13.90 -9.82
CA TYR A 221 -3.93 -12.72 -9.42
C TYR A 221 -4.26 -12.21 -8.02
N TRP A 222 -4.85 -13.04 -7.18
CA TRP A 222 -5.12 -12.74 -5.77
C TRP A 222 -4.52 -13.83 -4.88
N PHE A 223 -4.30 -13.50 -3.62
CA PHE A 223 -3.90 -14.46 -2.60
C PHE A 223 -5.12 -15.14 -2.00
N GLU A 224 -5.03 -16.43 -1.79
CA GLU A 224 -6.05 -17.24 -1.10
C GLU A 224 -5.92 -17.09 0.42
N ALA A 225 -6.97 -17.47 1.17
CA ALA A 225 -6.99 -17.36 2.62
C ALA A 225 -5.83 -18.10 3.30
N TYR A 226 -5.40 -19.24 2.75
CA TYR A 226 -4.28 -20.02 3.28
C TYR A 226 -2.89 -19.39 3.02
N GLU A 227 -2.81 -18.42 2.10
CA GLU A 227 -1.59 -17.67 1.80
C GLU A 227 -1.48 -16.40 2.70
N ASN A 228 -2.52 -16.09 3.49
CA ASN A 228 -2.50 -14.93 4.38
C ASN A 228 -1.41 -15.02 5.45
N ASP A 229 -1.10 -16.23 5.93
CA ASP A 229 -0.02 -16.45 6.89
C ASP A 229 1.34 -16.06 6.29
N GLU A 230 1.55 -16.32 4.98
CA GLU A 230 2.75 -15.90 4.24
C GLU A 230 2.83 -14.37 4.14
N ILE A 231 1.71 -13.71 3.85
CA ILE A 231 1.61 -12.25 3.82
C ILE A 231 1.87 -11.66 5.21
N GLU A 232 1.27 -12.22 6.25
CA GLU A 232 1.47 -11.77 7.63
C GLU A 232 2.92 -11.97 8.08
N LEU A 233 3.52 -13.10 7.76
CA LEU A 233 4.92 -13.39 8.07
C LEU A 233 5.86 -12.41 7.34
N ASN A 234 5.62 -12.19 6.05
CA ASN A 234 6.38 -11.21 5.25
C ASN A 234 6.25 -9.80 5.81
N ASN A 235 5.05 -9.42 6.24
CA ASN A 235 4.78 -8.07 6.74
C ASN A 235 5.14 -7.88 8.22
N LYS A 236 5.42 -8.95 8.95
CA LYS A 236 5.72 -8.90 10.38
C LYS A 236 6.89 -7.97 10.76
N PRO A 237 8.01 -7.93 10.03
CA PRO A 237 9.08 -6.97 10.27
C PRO A 237 8.64 -5.53 10.01
N PHE A 238 7.59 -5.36 9.24
CA PHE A 238 7.05 -4.09 8.76
C PHE A 238 5.75 -3.67 9.49
N LEU A 239 5.32 -4.34 10.54
CA LEU A 239 4.20 -3.91 11.36
C LEU A 239 4.54 -2.58 12.04
N PHE A 240 3.66 -1.62 11.87
CA PHE A 240 3.76 -0.28 12.43
C PHE A 240 3.97 -0.37 13.93
N GLN A 241 5.13 0.03 14.40
CA GLN A 241 5.28 0.41 15.78
C GLN A 241 4.71 1.82 15.91
N THR A 242 3.65 2.00 16.67
CA THR A 242 3.24 3.36 17.04
C THR A 242 4.43 4.03 17.76
N PRO A 243 4.52 5.36 17.79
CA PRO A 243 5.57 6.03 18.59
C PRO A 243 5.65 5.48 20.00
N GLU A 244 4.50 5.09 20.58
CA GLU A 244 4.44 4.46 21.88
C GLU A 244 5.02 3.03 21.89
N GLU A 245 4.78 2.25 20.84
CA GLU A 245 5.38 0.92 20.70
C GLU A 245 6.89 1.01 20.53
N GLU A 246 7.35 1.91 19.68
CA GLU A 246 8.77 2.18 19.49
C GLU A 246 9.43 2.60 20.80
N MET A 247 8.82 3.54 21.53
CA MET A 247 9.32 3.97 22.83
C MET A 247 9.40 2.83 23.85
N VAL A 248 8.37 1.99 23.92
CA VAL A 248 8.37 0.84 24.84
C VAL A 248 9.45 -0.17 24.46
N LEU A 249 9.54 -0.54 23.20
CA LEU A 249 10.49 -1.57 22.73
C LEU A 249 11.95 -1.08 22.68
N THR A 250 12.15 0.23 22.53
CA THR A 250 13.49 0.84 22.62
C THR A 250 14.04 0.83 24.06
N HIS A 251 13.16 0.95 25.06
CA HIS A 251 13.59 1.06 26.45
C HIS A 251 13.43 -0.20 27.27
N PHE A 252 12.56 -1.14 26.81
CA PHE A 252 12.26 -2.35 27.57
C PHE A 252 12.24 -3.59 26.65
N ARG A 253 12.77 -4.70 27.15
CA ARG A 253 12.61 -6.01 26.54
C ARG A 253 12.11 -7.07 27.54
N LYS A 254 11.64 -8.17 27.01
CA LYS A 254 11.30 -9.35 27.82
C LYS A 254 12.57 -10.00 28.35
N PRO A 255 12.55 -10.55 29.58
CA PRO A 255 13.63 -11.40 30.06
C PRO A 255 13.68 -12.71 29.26
N GLU A 256 14.87 -13.18 28.98
CA GLU A 256 15.11 -14.55 28.51
C GLU A 256 15.16 -15.53 29.69
N ARG A 257 15.23 -16.85 29.39
CA ARG A 257 15.29 -17.84 30.44
C ARG A 257 16.52 -17.61 31.36
N PHE A 258 16.25 -17.53 32.67
CA PHE A 258 17.26 -17.29 33.72
C PHE A 258 17.89 -15.92 33.80
N GLU A 259 17.35 -14.91 33.11
CA GLU A 259 17.80 -13.53 33.24
C GLU A 259 17.20 -12.84 34.48
N SER A 260 17.97 -11.97 35.11
CA SER A 260 17.46 -11.08 36.16
C SER A 260 16.61 -9.98 35.55
N PHE A 261 15.43 -9.77 36.06
CA PHE A 261 14.48 -8.77 35.58
C PHE A 261 13.91 -7.92 36.72
N LYS A 262 13.23 -6.83 36.33
CA LYS A 262 12.50 -5.97 37.27
C LYS A 262 11.00 -6.11 37.02
N TYR A 263 10.23 -6.03 38.10
CA TYR A 263 8.79 -5.86 38.02
C TYR A 263 8.45 -4.38 37.95
N MET A 264 7.83 -3.93 36.85
CA MET A 264 7.41 -2.54 36.68
C MET A 264 5.93 -2.45 36.31
N THR A 265 5.24 -1.48 36.88
CA THR A 265 3.91 -1.09 36.44
C THR A 265 3.99 -0.23 35.18
N VAL A 266 2.89 -0.13 34.44
CA VAL A 266 2.79 0.77 33.26
C VAL A 266 3.15 2.23 33.64
N SER A 267 2.77 2.68 34.85
CA SER A 267 3.08 4.03 35.29
C SER A 267 4.57 4.26 35.55
N GLU A 268 5.25 3.26 36.16
CA GLU A 268 6.71 3.30 36.36
C GLU A 268 7.46 3.27 35.02
N MET A 269 6.98 2.46 34.06
CA MET A 269 7.56 2.43 32.72
C MET A 269 7.37 3.74 31.96
N ALA A 270 6.19 4.34 32.04
CA ALA A 270 5.92 5.65 31.44
C ALA A 270 6.79 6.77 32.05
N GLU A 271 7.07 6.68 33.36
CA GLU A 271 7.96 7.63 34.05
C GLU A 271 9.43 7.42 33.65
N GLU A 272 9.87 6.19 33.49
CA GLU A 272 11.21 5.87 32.99
C GLU A 272 11.43 6.40 31.57
N ILE A 273 10.46 6.21 30.67
CA ILE A 273 10.51 6.78 29.31
C ILE A 273 10.57 8.30 29.38
N ARG A 274 9.75 8.93 30.22
CA ARG A 274 9.77 10.39 30.41
C ARG A 274 11.14 10.90 30.88
N ASN A 275 11.75 10.22 31.82
CA ASN A 275 13.04 10.60 32.35
C ASN A 275 14.16 10.52 31.30
N ARG A 276 14.06 9.58 30.35
CA ARG A 276 15.05 9.36 29.29
C ARG A 276 14.83 10.23 28.06
N THR A 277 13.57 10.50 27.70
CA THR A 277 13.22 11.12 26.40
C THR A 277 12.55 12.48 26.53
N GLY A 278 12.06 12.84 27.71
CA GLY A 278 11.19 14.00 27.92
C GLY A 278 9.72 13.79 27.51
N TYR A 279 9.39 12.64 26.88
CA TYR A 279 8.03 12.36 26.40
C TYR A 279 7.08 12.01 27.55
N GLN A 280 5.94 12.72 27.63
CA GLN A 280 4.99 12.57 28.72
C GLN A 280 3.71 11.88 28.24
N TYR A 281 3.40 10.72 28.82
CA TYR A 281 2.17 9.98 28.53
C TYR A 281 0.99 10.50 29.34
N ASN A 282 -0.12 10.75 28.66
CA ASN A 282 -1.43 10.95 29.29
C ASN A 282 -2.05 9.61 29.72
N HIS A 283 -3.26 9.66 30.27
CA HIS A 283 -3.95 8.44 30.73
C HIS A 283 -4.19 7.41 29.59
N ALA A 284 -4.60 7.89 28.41
CA ALA A 284 -4.83 7.03 27.24
C ALA A 284 -3.52 6.39 26.77
N GLY A 285 -2.41 7.11 26.76
CA GLY A 285 -1.08 6.58 26.43
C GLY A 285 -0.63 5.49 27.39
N LYS A 286 -0.91 5.61 28.68
CA LYS A 286 -0.62 4.55 29.66
C LYS A 286 -1.44 3.28 29.41
N ILE A 287 -2.71 3.41 29.05
CA ILE A 287 -3.54 2.26 28.64
C ILE A 287 -2.96 1.58 27.38
N LEU A 288 -2.46 2.39 26.44
CA LEU A 288 -1.84 1.89 25.23
C LEU A 288 -0.56 1.11 25.52
N ILE A 289 0.32 1.59 26.42
CA ILE A 289 1.50 0.84 26.88
C ILE A 289 1.08 -0.54 27.40
N GLY A 290 0.05 -0.65 28.21
CA GLY A 290 -0.45 -1.93 28.71
C GLY A 290 -0.91 -2.89 27.62
N LYS A 291 -1.56 -2.37 26.57
CA LYS A 291 -1.94 -3.14 25.36
C LYS A 291 -0.72 -3.59 24.58
N ILE A 292 0.28 -2.73 24.41
CA ILE A 292 1.55 -3.02 23.75
C ILE A 292 2.27 -4.17 24.46
N LEU A 293 2.44 -4.08 25.76
CA LEU A 293 3.10 -5.13 26.57
C LEU A 293 2.38 -6.48 26.41
N THR A 294 1.05 -6.47 26.39
CA THR A 294 0.25 -7.69 26.16
C THR A 294 0.44 -8.22 24.73
N LYS A 295 0.41 -7.35 23.73
CA LYS A 295 0.64 -7.68 22.30
C LYS A 295 1.99 -8.36 22.08
N TYR A 296 3.02 -7.86 22.73
CA TYR A 296 4.38 -8.40 22.64
C TYR A 296 4.67 -9.54 23.63
N GLY A 297 3.68 -10.00 24.40
CA GLY A 297 3.78 -11.17 25.27
C GLY A 297 4.68 -10.97 26.47
N PHE A 298 4.75 -9.76 27.03
CA PHE A 298 5.40 -9.52 28.32
C PHE A 298 4.61 -10.23 29.43
N GLN A 299 5.30 -11.02 30.25
CA GLN A 299 4.69 -11.69 31.39
C GLN A 299 4.42 -10.69 32.51
N TYR A 300 3.38 -10.92 33.30
CA TYR A 300 3.04 -10.05 34.41
C TYR A 300 2.50 -10.82 35.62
N VAL A 301 2.66 -10.24 36.78
CA VAL A 301 2.00 -10.66 38.02
C VAL A 301 1.02 -9.58 38.47
N THR A 302 -0.08 -9.99 39.09
CA THR A 302 -1.03 -9.04 39.68
C THR A 302 -0.77 -8.93 41.17
N SER A 303 -0.44 -7.73 41.62
CA SER A 303 -0.23 -7.42 43.03
C SER A 303 -0.97 -6.14 43.41
N LYS A 304 -1.74 -6.14 44.48
CA LYS A 304 -2.53 -4.98 44.97
C LYS A 304 -3.40 -4.35 43.85
N ASN A 305 -4.10 -5.17 43.08
CA ASN A 305 -4.94 -4.77 41.94
C ASN A 305 -4.21 -4.07 40.79
N MET A 306 -2.88 -4.15 40.70
CA MET A 306 -2.07 -3.59 39.62
C MET A 306 -1.28 -4.71 38.94
N ARG A 307 -1.19 -4.64 37.60
CA ARG A 307 -0.31 -5.49 36.81
C ARG A 307 1.11 -4.97 36.88
N ARG A 308 2.06 -5.86 37.20
CA ARG A 308 3.49 -5.60 37.18
C ARG A 308 4.13 -6.52 36.15
N TYR A 309 4.73 -5.94 35.14
CA TYR A 309 5.33 -6.65 34.01
C TYR A 309 6.79 -6.98 34.29
N GLU A 310 7.21 -8.16 33.85
CA GLU A 310 8.62 -8.57 33.89
C GLU A 310 9.36 -7.89 32.74
N VAL A 311 10.31 -7.03 33.06
CA VAL A 311 11.01 -6.19 32.09
C VAL A 311 12.51 -6.09 32.41
N ILE A 312 13.29 -6.00 31.33
CA ILE A 312 14.70 -5.59 31.37
C ILE A 312 14.79 -4.21 30.75
N LEU A 313 15.44 -3.28 31.45
CA LEU A 313 15.74 -1.96 30.91
C LEU A 313 16.93 -2.07 29.97
N LEU A 314 16.77 -1.51 28.76
CA LEU A 314 17.86 -1.38 27.79
C LEU A 314 18.65 -0.09 28.08
N GLU A 315 19.98 -0.18 28.08
CA GLU A 315 20.84 1.00 28.22
C GLU A 315 20.97 1.75 26.90
N ALA A 316 21.17 3.06 26.94
CA ALA A 316 21.17 3.92 25.75
C ALA A 316 22.25 3.56 24.68
N GLU A 317 23.31 2.85 25.05
CA GLU A 317 24.35 2.38 24.11
C GLU A 317 23.97 1.10 23.35
N SER A 318 23.12 0.25 23.91
CA SER A 318 22.66 -0.98 23.24
C SER A 318 21.65 -0.72 22.13
N VAL A 319 21.01 0.45 22.12
CA VAL A 319 20.03 0.86 21.11
C VAL A 319 20.66 1.05 19.73
N ARG A 320 21.92 1.49 19.65
CA ARG A 320 22.64 1.63 18.38
C ARG A 320 23.04 0.30 17.72
N ASN A 321 23.25 -0.74 18.51
CA ASN A 321 23.68 -2.05 17.99
C ASN A 321 22.49 -2.96 17.61
N ASN A 322 21.33 -2.83 18.26
CA ASN A 322 20.14 -3.62 17.90
C ASN A 322 19.43 -3.12 16.62
N GLN A 323 19.67 -1.90 16.18
CA GLN A 323 19.21 -1.41 14.87
C GLN A 323 20.01 -1.95 13.68
N LEU A 324 21.12 -2.66 13.95
CA LEU A 324 21.99 -3.28 12.93
C LEU A 324 21.73 -4.79 12.78
N TYR A 325 20.90 -5.41 13.63
CA TYR A 325 20.65 -6.87 13.64
C TYR A 325 19.14 -7.24 13.75
N GLN A 326 18.24 -6.29 13.46
CA GLN A 326 16.80 -6.58 13.28
C GLN A 326 16.35 -6.33 11.86
#